data_403a9b13e76156f78ecccec7b1a198fe
#
_entry.id   403a9b13e76156f78ecccec7b1a198fe
#
_cell.length_a   1.000
_cell.length_b   1.000
_cell.length_c   1.000
_cell.angle_alpha   90.00
_cell.angle_beta   90.00
_cell.angle_gamma   90.00
#
_symmetry.space_group_name_H-M   'P 1'
#
loop_
_entity.id
_entity.type
_entity.pdbx_description
1 polymer ?
#
loop_
_entity_poly.entity_id
_entity_poly.type
_entity_poly.pdbx_seq_one_letter_code
_entity_poly.pdbx_strand_id
1 'polypeptide(L)'
;NKVDLMEQKNELLPFTESLSARCEFDAVFPISALRAHGLNELADYVATQAPAGPHLFPEDQITDRSKRFLAAELVREKIVRQLGDELPYATAVEIEAFEQDERGILHINALILVEREGQKKILVGESGGRLKSIGTSARRDMERAFDSKVMLKLWVKVKSGWSDDIR
;
A
#
# COMPACT_ATOMS: atom_id res chain seq x y z
N ASN A 1 -13.64 -5.31 9.18
CA ASN A 1 -12.18 -5.42 9.35
C ASN A 1 -11.75 -4.73 10.64
N LYS A 2 -10.52 -5.04 11.10
CA LYS A 2 -9.89 -4.50 12.31
C LYS A 2 -10.54 -4.97 13.62
N VAL A 3 -11.07 -6.20 13.66
CA VAL A 3 -11.64 -6.77 14.90
C VAL A 3 -10.60 -6.94 16.02
N ASP A 4 -9.32 -6.89 15.67
CA ASP A 4 -8.20 -6.87 16.62
C ASP A 4 -8.12 -5.59 17.48
N LEU A 5 -8.76 -4.50 17.04
CA LEU A 5 -8.86 -3.24 17.80
C LEU A 5 -10.06 -3.21 18.76
N MET A 6 -10.96 -4.20 18.73
CA MET A 6 -12.09 -4.27 19.64
C MET A 6 -11.63 -4.77 20.99
N GLU A 7 -11.83 -3.97 22.03
CA GLU A 7 -11.51 -4.34 23.42
C GLU A 7 -12.48 -5.41 23.96
N GLN A 8 -13.76 -5.32 23.57
CA GLN A 8 -14.82 -6.22 24.01
C GLN A 8 -15.38 -7.01 22.83
N LYS A 9 -14.99 -8.28 22.72
CA LYS A 9 -15.45 -9.16 21.64
C LYS A 9 -16.96 -9.42 21.62
N ASN A 10 -17.63 -9.29 22.77
CA ASN A 10 -19.08 -9.42 22.90
C ASN A 10 -19.86 -8.28 22.23
N GLU A 11 -19.22 -7.15 21.91
CA GLU A 11 -19.84 -6.06 21.15
C GLU A 11 -19.92 -6.34 19.65
N LEU A 12 -19.20 -7.35 19.15
CA LEU A 12 -19.16 -7.68 17.75
C LEU A 12 -20.52 -8.12 17.20
N LEU A 13 -21.26 -8.95 17.95
CA LEU A 13 -22.58 -9.43 17.53
C LEU A 13 -23.61 -8.29 17.46
N PRO A 14 -23.82 -7.47 18.50
CA PRO A 14 -24.73 -6.32 18.40
C PRO A 14 -24.35 -5.34 17.28
N PHE A 15 -23.05 -5.14 17.04
CA PHE A 15 -22.58 -4.29 15.95
C PHE A 15 -22.96 -4.87 14.59
N THR A 16 -22.72 -6.16 14.35
CA THR A 16 -23.10 -6.83 13.08
C THR A 16 -24.61 -6.84 12.89
N GLU A 17 -25.39 -7.09 13.91
CA GLU A 17 -26.86 -6.99 13.86
C GLU A 17 -27.32 -5.59 13.44
N SER A 18 -26.73 -4.55 14.02
CA SER A 18 -27.05 -3.17 13.66
C SER A 18 -26.72 -2.82 12.21
N LEU A 19 -25.69 -3.42 11.63
CA LEU A 19 -25.34 -3.25 10.22
C LEU A 19 -26.34 -4.01 9.33
N SER A 20 -26.66 -5.26 9.66
CA SER A 20 -27.60 -6.08 8.91
C SER A 20 -29.02 -5.51 8.89
N ALA A 21 -29.39 -4.73 9.93
CA ALA A 21 -30.65 -4.00 9.94
C ALA A 21 -30.71 -2.81 8.95
N ARG A 22 -29.55 -2.34 8.47
CA ARG A 22 -29.45 -1.20 7.53
C ARG A 22 -29.40 -1.60 6.09
N CYS A 23 -28.85 -2.77 5.79
CA CYS A 23 -28.68 -3.30 4.44
C CYS A 23 -28.79 -4.82 4.48
N GLU A 24 -29.33 -5.40 3.41
CA GLU A 24 -29.21 -6.84 3.17
C GLU A 24 -27.79 -7.14 2.69
N PHE A 25 -27.11 -8.04 3.39
CA PHE A 25 -25.79 -8.56 3.04
C PHE A 25 -25.92 -10.06 2.78
N ASP A 26 -25.28 -10.56 1.73
CA ASP A 26 -25.22 -12.01 1.50
C ASP A 26 -24.46 -12.73 2.62
N ALA A 27 -23.40 -12.09 3.12
CA ALA A 27 -22.63 -12.57 4.27
C ALA A 27 -21.86 -11.44 4.96
N VAL A 28 -21.53 -11.63 6.25
CA VAL A 28 -20.73 -10.70 7.04
C VAL A 28 -19.56 -11.44 7.66
N PHE A 29 -18.34 -10.99 7.38
CA PHE A 29 -17.10 -11.59 7.86
C PHE A 29 -16.37 -10.65 8.81
N PRO A 30 -16.33 -10.95 10.12
CA PRO A 30 -15.48 -10.24 11.07
C PRO A 30 -14.02 -10.63 10.85
N ILE A 31 -13.22 -9.72 10.30
CA ILE A 31 -11.82 -10.00 9.94
C ILE A 31 -10.85 -9.04 10.62
N SER A 32 -9.61 -9.50 10.78
CA SER A 32 -8.43 -8.67 10.99
C SER A 32 -7.39 -8.97 9.91
N ALA A 33 -7.25 -8.08 8.95
CA ALA A 33 -6.22 -8.22 7.92
C ALA A 33 -4.81 -8.19 8.53
N LEU A 34 -4.59 -7.38 9.58
CA LEU A 34 -3.31 -7.29 10.29
C LEU A 34 -2.92 -8.60 10.96
N ARG A 35 -3.88 -9.32 11.53
CA ARG A 35 -3.66 -10.58 12.26
C ARG A 35 -3.98 -11.81 11.42
N ALA A 36 -4.31 -11.64 10.15
CA ALA A 36 -4.77 -12.70 9.24
C ALA A 36 -5.94 -13.55 9.82
N HIS A 37 -6.80 -12.93 10.67
CA HIS A 37 -7.95 -13.61 11.26
C HIS A 37 -9.16 -13.49 10.34
N GLY A 38 -9.87 -14.61 10.11
CA GLY A 38 -11.08 -14.66 9.27
C GLY A 38 -10.84 -14.47 7.77
N LEU A 39 -9.58 -14.44 7.30
CA LEU A 39 -9.27 -14.20 5.88
C LEU A 39 -9.50 -15.44 5.02
N ASN A 40 -9.26 -16.64 5.53
CA ASN A 40 -9.46 -17.87 4.78
C ASN A 40 -10.96 -18.09 4.52
N GLU A 41 -11.79 -17.91 5.53
CA GLU A 41 -13.24 -18.04 5.42
C GLU A 41 -13.82 -17.04 4.43
N LEU A 42 -13.31 -15.79 4.44
CA LEU A 42 -13.68 -14.78 3.46
C LEU A 42 -13.24 -15.17 2.04
N ALA A 43 -12.00 -15.66 1.87
CA ALA A 43 -11.47 -16.07 0.57
C ALA A 43 -12.26 -17.28 0.00
N ASP A 44 -12.53 -18.27 0.82
CA ASP A 44 -13.31 -19.47 0.44
C ASP A 44 -14.73 -19.07 0.03
N TYR A 45 -15.37 -18.17 0.77
CA TYR A 45 -16.69 -17.68 0.41
C TYR A 45 -16.67 -16.95 -0.94
N VAL A 46 -15.73 -16.03 -1.14
CA VAL A 46 -15.59 -15.30 -2.42
C VAL A 46 -15.36 -16.29 -3.57
N ALA A 47 -14.52 -17.30 -3.37
CA ALA A 47 -14.26 -18.31 -4.39
C ALA A 47 -15.51 -19.12 -4.74
N THR A 48 -16.39 -19.43 -3.76
CA THR A 48 -17.65 -20.15 -4.02
C THR A 48 -18.70 -19.28 -4.72
N GLN A 49 -18.67 -17.97 -4.52
CA GLN A 49 -19.61 -17.03 -5.15
C GLN A 49 -19.15 -16.55 -6.53
N ALA A 50 -17.86 -16.70 -6.85
CA ALA A 50 -17.33 -16.30 -8.14
C ALA A 50 -17.94 -17.13 -9.28
N PRO A 51 -18.45 -16.49 -10.37
CA PRO A 51 -18.99 -17.21 -11.51
C PRO A 51 -17.88 -18.01 -12.20
N ALA A 52 -18.19 -19.21 -12.65
CA ALA A 52 -17.28 -19.98 -13.50
C ALA A 52 -17.06 -19.24 -14.82
N GLY A 53 -15.80 -19.07 -15.21
CA GLY A 53 -15.46 -18.35 -16.44
C GLY A 53 -13.98 -18.52 -16.80
N PRO A 54 -13.58 -18.05 -17.99
CA PRO A 54 -12.17 -18.06 -18.36
C PRO A 54 -11.37 -17.10 -17.47
N HIS A 55 -10.10 -17.40 -17.24
CA HIS A 55 -9.19 -16.47 -16.62
C HIS A 55 -9.05 -15.21 -17.48
N LEU A 56 -9.30 -14.04 -16.89
CA LEU A 56 -9.20 -12.75 -17.60
C LEU A 56 -7.75 -12.28 -17.68
N PHE A 57 -6.89 -12.79 -16.80
CA PHE A 57 -5.46 -12.49 -16.74
C PHE A 57 -4.65 -13.78 -16.85
N PRO A 58 -3.43 -13.74 -17.41
CA PRO A 58 -2.47 -14.85 -17.35
C PRO A 58 -2.21 -15.30 -15.91
N GLU A 59 -1.90 -16.58 -15.70
CA GLU A 59 -1.69 -17.17 -14.36
C GLU A 59 -0.54 -16.53 -13.57
N ASP A 60 0.45 -15.96 -14.28
CA ASP A 60 1.59 -15.25 -13.72
C ASP A 60 1.36 -13.75 -13.50
N GLN A 61 0.18 -13.24 -13.91
CA GLN A 61 -0.16 -11.83 -13.76
C GLN A 61 -0.91 -11.56 -12.44
N ILE A 62 -0.23 -11.01 -11.46
CA ILE A 62 -0.79 -10.69 -10.13
C ILE A 62 -1.67 -9.43 -10.17
N THR A 63 -1.42 -8.49 -11.10
CA THR A 63 -2.10 -7.20 -11.19
C THR A 63 -2.08 -6.65 -12.60
N ASP A 64 -3.09 -5.86 -12.96
CA ASP A 64 -3.17 -5.07 -14.20
C ASP A 64 -2.39 -3.75 -14.14
N ARG A 65 -1.86 -3.40 -12.96
CA ARG A 65 -1.14 -2.15 -12.76
C ARG A 65 0.28 -2.21 -13.33
N SER A 66 0.74 -1.06 -13.85
CA SER A 66 2.10 -0.96 -14.39
C SER A 66 3.16 -1.15 -13.30
N LYS A 67 4.35 -1.62 -13.67
CA LYS A 67 5.51 -1.70 -12.76
C LYS A 67 5.86 -0.34 -12.13
N ARG A 68 5.64 0.77 -12.84
CA ARG A 68 5.80 2.13 -12.30
C ARG A 68 4.84 2.39 -11.13
N PHE A 69 3.58 2.03 -11.29
CA PHE A 69 2.59 2.17 -10.23
C PHE A 69 2.96 1.32 -9.00
N LEU A 70 3.34 0.05 -9.21
CA LEU A 70 3.77 -0.81 -8.11
C LEU A 70 5.01 -0.26 -7.39
N ALA A 71 5.97 0.31 -8.13
CA ALA A 71 7.14 0.94 -7.52
C ALA A 71 6.75 2.13 -6.62
N ALA A 72 5.83 2.98 -7.07
CA ALA A 72 5.32 4.09 -6.26
C ALA A 72 4.64 3.59 -4.99
N GLU A 73 3.77 2.58 -5.11
CA GLU A 73 3.05 2.00 -3.98
C GLU A 73 3.98 1.30 -2.97
N LEU A 74 5.03 0.63 -3.42
CA LEU A 74 6.03 0.04 -2.53
C LEU A 74 6.78 1.10 -1.72
N VAL A 75 7.11 2.25 -2.32
CA VAL A 75 7.68 3.38 -1.57
C VAL A 75 6.66 3.95 -0.59
N ARG A 76 5.42 4.19 -1.03
CA ARG A 76 4.34 4.72 -0.20
C ARG A 76 4.05 3.82 1.00
N GLU A 77 4.02 2.51 0.82
CA GLU A 77 3.86 1.54 1.90
C GLU A 77 4.93 1.69 2.98
N LYS A 78 6.22 1.87 2.59
CA LYS A 78 7.29 2.04 3.56
C LYS A 78 7.21 3.37 4.32
N ILE A 79 6.72 4.42 3.65
CA ILE A 79 6.42 5.70 4.29
C ILE A 79 5.35 5.50 5.37
N VAL A 80 4.21 4.89 5.01
CA VAL A 80 3.09 4.62 5.93
C VAL A 80 3.55 3.81 7.13
N ARG A 81 4.29 2.73 6.91
CA ARG A 81 4.73 1.83 7.98
C ARG A 81 5.76 2.44 8.94
N GLN A 82 6.58 3.40 8.47
CA GLN A 82 7.66 3.98 9.28
C GLN A 82 7.29 5.31 9.94
N LEU A 83 6.24 6.00 9.46
CA LEU A 83 5.90 7.35 9.90
C LEU A 83 4.59 7.44 10.70
N GLY A 84 3.89 6.32 10.90
CA GLY A 84 2.66 6.30 11.70
C GLY A 84 1.51 7.09 11.08
N ASP A 85 0.57 7.55 11.91
CA ASP A 85 -0.78 7.92 11.47
C ASP A 85 -0.92 9.30 10.80
N GLU A 86 0.04 10.20 10.96
CA GLU A 86 -0.14 11.62 10.58
C GLU A 86 0.33 11.98 9.16
N LEU A 87 1.33 11.29 8.62
CA LEU A 87 1.95 11.63 7.33
C LEU A 87 1.40 10.88 6.10
N PRO A 88 0.79 9.69 6.22
CA PRO A 88 0.38 8.91 5.06
C PRO A 88 -0.61 9.59 4.12
N TYR A 89 -1.48 10.44 4.68
CA TYR A 89 -2.52 11.15 3.92
C TYR A 89 -2.02 12.45 3.26
N ALA A 90 -0.82 12.90 3.65
CA ALA A 90 -0.20 14.13 3.18
C ALA A 90 1.05 13.87 2.34
N THR A 91 1.19 12.63 1.79
CA THR A 91 2.31 12.25 0.94
C THR A 91 1.85 11.61 -0.35
N ALA A 92 2.43 12.01 -1.48
CA ALA A 92 2.30 11.31 -2.76
C ALA A 92 3.68 10.85 -3.24
N VAL A 93 3.70 9.79 -4.04
CA VAL A 93 4.91 9.27 -4.65
C VAL A 93 4.75 9.25 -6.16
N GLU A 94 5.63 9.96 -6.84
CA GLU A 94 5.69 10.01 -8.30
C GLU A 94 6.96 9.32 -8.79
N ILE A 95 6.85 8.46 -9.79
CA ILE A 95 8.01 7.85 -10.43
C ILE A 95 8.44 8.73 -11.62
N GLU A 96 9.54 9.43 -11.48
CA GLU A 96 10.06 10.31 -12.53
C GLU A 96 10.80 9.53 -13.63
N ALA A 97 11.59 8.51 -13.25
CA ALA A 97 12.26 7.63 -14.20
C ALA A 97 12.05 6.15 -13.82
N PHE A 98 11.88 5.31 -14.82
CA PHE A 98 11.78 3.86 -14.69
C PHE A 98 12.39 3.25 -15.96
N GLU A 99 13.65 2.88 -15.90
CA GLU A 99 14.44 2.44 -17.05
C GLU A 99 15.22 1.19 -16.69
N GLN A 100 15.43 0.31 -17.66
CA GLN A 100 16.27 -0.86 -17.48
C GLN A 100 17.53 -0.68 -18.31
N ASP A 101 18.70 -0.88 -17.71
CA ASP A 101 19.97 -0.82 -18.40
C ASP A 101 20.30 -2.13 -19.13
N GLU A 102 21.38 -2.12 -19.92
CA GLU A 102 21.85 -3.29 -20.69
C GLU A 102 22.22 -4.50 -19.81
N ARG A 103 22.44 -4.28 -18.52
CA ARG A 103 22.75 -5.32 -17.54
C ARG A 103 21.50 -5.88 -16.84
N GLY A 104 20.31 -5.40 -17.23
CA GLY A 104 19.04 -5.79 -16.63
C GLY A 104 18.73 -5.13 -15.28
N ILE A 105 19.50 -4.10 -14.88
CA ILE A 105 19.25 -3.37 -13.63
C ILE A 105 18.18 -2.31 -13.88
N LEU A 106 17.15 -2.30 -13.01
CA LEU A 106 16.11 -1.28 -13.04
C LEU A 106 16.56 -0.01 -12.31
N HIS A 107 16.66 1.08 -13.01
CA HIS A 107 16.93 2.41 -12.48
C HIS A 107 15.60 3.12 -12.22
N ILE A 108 15.27 3.34 -10.95
CA ILE A 108 14.02 3.94 -10.53
C ILE A 108 14.31 5.22 -9.75
N ASN A 109 13.75 6.32 -10.24
CA ASN A 109 13.79 7.60 -9.56
C ASN A 109 12.42 7.95 -9.06
N ALA A 110 12.27 8.12 -7.74
CA ALA A 110 10.99 8.41 -7.11
C ALA A 110 11.04 9.72 -6.33
N LEU A 111 10.11 10.60 -6.65
CA LEU A 111 9.87 11.87 -5.96
C LEU A 111 8.76 11.67 -4.92
N ILE A 112 9.05 12.01 -3.68
CA ILE A 112 8.06 12.04 -2.61
C ILE A 112 7.62 13.49 -2.41
N LEU A 113 6.33 13.75 -2.62
CA LEU A 113 5.71 15.04 -2.41
C LEU A 113 5.14 15.12 -1.00
N VAL A 114 5.38 16.22 -0.34
CA VAL A 114 4.79 16.60 0.97
C VAL A 114 4.30 18.03 0.91
N GLU A 115 3.34 18.39 1.79
CA GLU A 115 2.75 19.72 1.78
C GLU A 115 3.56 20.77 2.54
N ARG A 116 4.34 20.34 3.56
CA ARG A 116 4.99 21.27 4.51
C ARG A 116 6.43 20.86 4.78
N GLU A 117 7.28 21.86 5.06
CA GLU A 117 8.69 21.63 5.43
C GLU A 117 8.86 20.77 6.69
N GLY A 118 7.94 20.87 7.65
CA GLY A 118 7.94 20.00 8.84
C GLY A 118 7.81 18.51 8.48
N GLN A 119 6.93 18.19 7.52
CA GLN A 119 6.74 16.82 7.03
C GLN A 119 7.98 16.31 6.30
N LYS A 120 8.63 17.17 5.49
CA LYS A 120 9.89 16.85 4.84
C LYS A 120 10.99 16.51 5.86
N LYS A 121 11.12 17.33 6.92
CA LYS A 121 12.10 17.05 8.00
C LYS A 121 11.84 15.72 8.68
N ILE A 122 10.58 15.39 8.98
CA ILE A 122 10.19 14.12 9.59
C ILE A 122 10.52 12.94 8.65
N LEU A 123 10.21 13.07 7.36
CA LEU A 123 10.39 12.01 6.37
C LEU A 123 11.87 11.78 6.05
N VAL A 124 12.68 12.83 5.97
CA VAL A 124 14.12 12.73 5.76
C VAL A 124 14.79 12.14 7.00
N GLY A 125 14.35 12.58 8.18
CA GLY A 125 14.93 12.16 9.47
C GLY A 125 16.30 12.75 9.73
N GLU A 126 16.87 12.39 10.87
CA GLU A 126 18.22 12.84 11.26
C GLU A 126 19.25 12.34 10.24
N SER A 127 20.02 13.27 9.70
CA SER A 127 21.07 13.01 8.68
C SER A 127 20.59 12.15 7.49
N GLY A 128 19.29 12.20 7.16
CA GLY A 128 18.74 11.40 6.05
C GLY A 128 18.50 9.93 6.38
N GLY A 129 18.66 9.53 7.63
CA GLY A 129 18.63 8.13 8.06
C GLY A 129 17.28 7.45 7.79
N ARG A 130 16.16 8.17 7.98
CA ARG A 130 14.82 7.62 7.75
C ARG A 130 14.54 7.42 6.26
N LEU A 131 14.84 8.41 5.43
CA LEU A 131 14.68 8.30 3.98
C LEU A 131 15.52 7.16 3.41
N LYS A 132 16.75 6.96 3.92
CA LYS A 132 17.62 5.84 3.57
C LYS A 132 17.00 4.49 3.97
N SER A 133 16.39 4.40 5.15
CA SER A 133 15.69 3.19 5.62
C SER A 133 14.50 2.84 4.73
N ILE A 134 13.67 3.86 4.42
CA ILE A 134 12.53 3.73 3.49
C ILE A 134 13.02 3.20 2.14
N GLY A 135 14.04 3.84 1.56
CA GLY A 135 14.60 3.47 0.26
C GLY A 135 15.18 2.05 0.25
N THR A 136 15.89 1.66 1.32
CA THR A 136 16.45 0.31 1.42
C THR A 136 15.35 -0.76 1.48
N SER A 137 14.30 -0.52 2.26
CA SER A 137 13.19 -1.45 2.41
C SER A 137 12.37 -1.54 1.11
N ALA A 138 12.04 -0.40 0.50
CA ALA A 138 11.32 -0.35 -0.77
C ALA A 138 12.10 -1.05 -1.90
N ARG A 139 13.40 -0.80 -2.02
CA ARG A 139 14.26 -1.44 -3.01
C ARG A 139 14.24 -2.96 -2.90
N ARG A 140 14.35 -3.52 -1.69
CA ARG A 140 14.31 -4.97 -1.47
C ARG A 140 12.99 -5.59 -1.91
N ASP A 141 11.89 -4.90 -1.66
CA ASP A 141 10.57 -5.37 -2.05
C ASP A 141 10.36 -5.25 -3.57
N MET A 142 10.89 -4.18 -4.20
CA MET A 142 10.92 -4.04 -5.66
C MET A 142 11.74 -5.13 -6.32
N GLU A 143 12.93 -5.46 -5.78
CA GLU A 143 13.79 -6.53 -6.31
C GLU A 143 13.05 -7.88 -6.30
N ARG A 144 12.26 -8.15 -5.27
CA ARG A 144 11.42 -9.37 -5.20
C ARG A 144 10.23 -9.32 -6.16
N ALA A 145 9.55 -8.17 -6.23
CA ALA A 145 8.35 -8.02 -7.05
C ALA A 145 8.64 -8.00 -8.56
N PHE A 146 9.81 -7.50 -8.97
CA PHE A 146 10.18 -7.34 -10.38
C PHE A 146 11.16 -8.40 -10.88
N ASP A 147 11.61 -9.28 -9.98
CA ASP A 147 12.65 -10.29 -10.24
C ASP A 147 13.88 -9.69 -10.94
N SER A 148 14.33 -8.53 -10.47
CA SER A 148 15.41 -7.75 -11.09
C SER A 148 16.16 -6.96 -10.04
N LYS A 149 17.45 -6.71 -10.27
CA LYS A 149 18.21 -5.76 -9.44
C LYS A 149 17.66 -4.35 -9.61
N VAL A 150 17.57 -3.60 -8.52
CA VAL A 150 16.99 -2.25 -8.49
C VAL A 150 17.99 -1.24 -7.94
N MET A 151 18.21 -0.17 -8.68
CA MET A 151 18.84 1.05 -8.21
C MET A 151 17.75 2.10 -7.96
N LEU A 152 17.40 2.29 -6.69
CA LEU A 152 16.36 3.23 -6.26
C LEU A 152 17.00 4.53 -5.77
N LYS A 153 16.59 5.66 -6.36
CA LYS A 153 16.88 7.01 -5.87
C LYS A 153 15.60 7.66 -5.36
N LEU A 154 15.67 8.24 -4.17
CA LEU A 154 14.55 8.93 -3.53
C LEU A 154 14.94 10.37 -3.21
N TRP A 155 14.04 11.29 -3.46
CA TRP A 155 14.12 12.65 -2.94
C TRP A 155 12.76 13.18 -2.53
N VAL A 156 12.77 14.21 -1.70
CA VAL A 156 11.57 14.78 -1.11
C VAL A 156 11.44 16.24 -1.51
N LYS A 157 10.29 16.61 -2.05
CA LYS A 157 9.96 17.99 -2.42
C LYS A 157 8.72 18.46 -1.68
N VAL A 158 8.74 19.70 -1.20
CA VAL A 158 7.56 20.36 -0.68
C VAL A 158 6.81 20.99 -1.85
N LYS A 159 5.54 20.65 -1.98
CA LYS A 159 4.60 21.24 -2.93
C LYS A 159 3.28 21.46 -2.20
N SER A 160 2.97 22.71 -1.87
CA SER A 160 1.69 23.07 -1.22
C SER A 160 0.52 22.87 -2.19
N GLY A 161 -0.61 22.39 -1.69
CA GLY A 161 -1.87 22.27 -2.44
C GLY A 161 -1.93 21.12 -3.45
N TRP A 162 -0.97 20.18 -3.45
CA TRP A 162 -1.01 19.04 -4.38
C TRP A 162 -2.17 18.09 -4.08
N SER A 163 -2.65 18.03 -2.84
CA SER A 163 -3.80 17.20 -2.45
C SER A 163 -5.12 17.68 -3.08
N ASP A 164 -5.20 18.95 -3.49
CA ASP A 164 -6.38 19.53 -4.12
C ASP A 164 -6.40 19.30 -5.64
N ASP A 165 -5.26 19.02 -6.25
CA ASP A 165 -5.10 18.76 -7.69
C ASP A 165 -5.52 17.31 -8.10
N ILE A 166 -5.82 16.43 -7.15
CA ILE A 166 -6.15 15.01 -7.38
C ILE A 166 -7.67 14.72 -7.30
N ARG A 167 -8.48 15.74 -7.51
CA ARG A 167 -9.96 15.56 -7.60
C ARG A 167 -10.44 15.58 -9.04
#